data_906783540469941d2493b0f84069cb91
#
_entry.id   906783540469941d2493b0f84069cb91
#
_cell.length_a   1.000
_cell.length_b   1.000
_cell.length_c   1.000
_cell.angle_alpha   90.00
_cell.angle_beta   90.00
_cell.angle_gamma   90.00
#
_symmetry.space_group_name_H-M   'P 1'
#
loop_
_entity.id
_entity.type
_entity.pdbx_description
1 polymer ?
#
loop_
_entity_poly.entity_id
_entity_poly.type
_entity_poly.pdbx_seq_one_letter_code
_entity_poly.pdbx_strand_id
1 'polypeptide(L)'
;MEKLSRKITASEIGNKIRELRKSKNISLDIFCEDINRKYGTSFNKSTVCRWENGTQSPTINNFLLLAKYYDVDVYYLCGLKEDNTPFLEILNKNNESNHLKKLLKEININLNELKLKDLEKIKKMISFFSEKGFEKIDAFLELIY
;
A
#
# COMPACT_ATOMS: atom_id res chain seq x y z
N MET A 1 -5.33 7.75 -15.86
CA MET A 1 -5.03 9.05 -15.22
C MET A 1 -6.22 9.68 -14.47
N GLU A 2 -7.45 9.43 -14.81
CA GLU A 2 -8.63 10.03 -14.14
C GLU A 2 -8.92 9.54 -12.72
N LYS A 3 -8.49 8.34 -12.31
CA LYS A 3 -8.78 7.79 -10.96
C LYS A 3 -7.98 8.42 -9.80
N LEU A 4 -6.85 9.06 -10.06
CA LEU A 4 -6.02 9.71 -9.02
C LEU A 4 -6.54 11.09 -8.57
N SER A 5 -7.47 11.69 -9.30
CA SER A 5 -8.12 12.97 -8.92
C SER A 5 -9.43 12.77 -8.14
N ARG A 6 -9.89 11.53 -7.96
CA ARG A 6 -11.11 11.23 -7.22
C ARG A 6 -10.89 11.41 -5.72
N LYS A 7 -11.69 12.28 -5.10
CA LYS A 7 -11.70 12.45 -3.65
C LYS A 7 -12.25 11.19 -3.00
N ILE A 8 -11.43 10.50 -2.22
CA ILE A 8 -11.81 9.34 -1.41
C ILE A 8 -12.63 9.84 -0.21
N THR A 9 -13.78 9.21 0.03
CA THR A 9 -14.66 9.57 1.16
C THR A 9 -14.43 8.64 2.36
N ALA A 10 -14.68 9.15 3.57
CA ALA A 10 -14.65 8.35 4.79
C ALA A 10 -15.63 7.15 4.73
N SER A 11 -16.74 7.31 4.04
CA SER A 11 -17.74 6.25 3.85
C SER A 11 -17.24 5.11 2.97
N GLU A 12 -16.51 5.41 1.90
CA GLU A 12 -15.91 4.38 1.03
C GLU A 12 -14.86 3.55 1.78
N ILE A 13 -13.99 4.23 2.53
CA ILE A 13 -13.01 3.56 3.39
C ILE A 13 -13.72 2.70 4.45
N GLY A 14 -14.72 3.26 5.12
CA GLY A 14 -15.47 2.58 6.17
C GLY A 14 -16.18 1.33 5.66
N ASN A 15 -16.81 1.40 4.50
CA ASN A 15 -17.45 0.26 3.85
C ASN A 15 -16.42 -0.84 3.53
N LYS A 16 -15.25 -0.48 3.04
CA LYS A 16 -14.19 -1.45 2.75
C LYS A 16 -13.67 -2.14 4.03
N ILE A 17 -13.45 -1.39 5.11
CA ILE A 17 -13.07 -1.95 6.42
C ILE A 17 -14.14 -2.95 6.91
N ARG A 18 -15.42 -2.58 6.81
CA ARG A 18 -16.54 -3.44 7.19
C ARG A 18 -16.62 -4.72 6.35
N GLU A 19 -16.46 -4.62 5.04
CA GLU A 19 -16.43 -5.76 4.13
C GLU A 19 -15.31 -6.74 4.50
N LEU A 20 -14.10 -6.24 4.74
CA LEU A 20 -12.94 -7.05 5.13
C LEU A 20 -13.17 -7.75 6.48
N ARG A 21 -13.75 -7.06 7.46
CA ARG A 21 -14.10 -7.69 8.75
C ARG A 21 -15.16 -8.79 8.56
N LYS A 22 -16.20 -8.51 7.80
CA LYS A 22 -17.27 -9.48 7.53
C LYS A 22 -16.77 -10.69 6.74
N SER A 23 -15.84 -10.51 5.81
CA SER A 23 -15.25 -11.63 5.07
C SER A 23 -14.47 -12.60 5.96
N LYS A 24 -13.95 -12.11 7.10
CA LYS A 24 -13.33 -12.95 8.15
C LYS A 24 -14.35 -13.54 9.13
N ASN A 25 -15.64 -13.22 8.99
CA ASN A 25 -16.73 -13.63 9.88
C ASN A 25 -16.50 -13.26 11.37
N ILE A 26 -15.86 -12.13 11.65
CA ILE A 26 -15.58 -11.67 13.00
C ILE A 26 -16.45 -10.47 13.40
N SER A 27 -16.86 -10.44 14.69
CA SER A 27 -17.56 -9.31 15.27
C SER A 27 -16.60 -8.11 15.50
N LEU A 28 -17.16 -6.93 15.79
CA LEU A 28 -16.35 -5.76 16.16
C LEU A 28 -15.54 -6.01 17.45
N ASP A 29 -16.12 -6.73 18.40
CA ASP A 29 -15.46 -7.04 19.69
C ASP A 29 -14.26 -7.96 19.46
N ILE A 30 -14.45 -9.05 18.71
CA ILE A 30 -13.38 -10.00 18.34
C ILE A 30 -12.29 -9.29 17.52
N PHE A 31 -12.66 -8.43 16.58
CA PHE A 31 -11.71 -7.64 15.82
C PHE A 31 -10.84 -6.76 16.71
N CYS A 32 -11.47 -5.99 17.63
CA CYS A 32 -10.74 -5.12 18.55
C CYS A 32 -9.79 -5.90 19.45
N GLU A 33 -10.26 -7.02 20.01
CA GLU A 33 -9.44 -7.88 20.84
C GLU A 33 -8.21 -8.42 20.10
N ASP A 34 -8.43 -8.95 18.90
CA ASP A 34 -7.38 -9.58 18.11
C ASP A 34 -6.32 -8.57 17.62
N ILE A 35 -6.74 -7.43 17.06
CA ILE A 35 -5.81 -6.41 16.59
C ILE A 35 -5.02 -5.78 17.74
N ASN A 36 -5.66 -5.56 18.89
CA ASN A 36 -5.01 -5.02 20.09
C ASN A 36 -3.96 -5.99 20.62
N ARG A 37 -4.29 -7.28 20.69
CA ARG A 37 -3.36 -8.33 21.11
C ARG A 37 -2.19 -8.45 20.15
N LYS A 38 -2.45 -8.41 18.84
CA LYS A 38 -1.44 -8.65 17.81
C LYS A 38 -0.45 -7.49 17.64
N TYR A 39 -0.93 -6.26 17.80
CA TYR A 39 -0.14 -5.06 17.50
C TYR A 39 0.04 -4.10 18.68
N GLY A 40 -0.44 -4.46 19.88
CA GLY A 40 -0.30 -3.61 21.07
C GLY A 40 -1.09 -2.31 20.98
N THR A 41 -2.24 -2.33 20.29
CA THR A 41 -3.12 -1.16 20.13
C THR A 41 -4.19 -1.11 21.20
N SER A 42 -4.98 -0.04 21.24
CA SER A 42 -6.12 0.15 22.14
C SER A 42 -7.40 0.49 21.37
N PHE A 43 -7.66 -0.20 20.26
CA PHE A 43 -8.89 -0.02 19.51
C PHE A 43 -10.09 -0.46 20.32
N ASN A 44 -11.16 0.32 20.27
CA ASN A 44 -12.42 0.00 20.88
C ASN A 44 -13.55 -0.05 19.85
N LYS A 45 -14.58 -0.80 20.16
CA LYS A 45 -15.75 -1.03 19.30
C LYS A 45 -16.38 0.26 18.78
N SER A 46 -16.52 1.28 19.66
CA SER A 46 -17.13 2.57 19.29
C SER A 46 -16.33 3.29 18.22
N THR A 47 -15.00 3.30 18.34
CA THR A 47 -14.09 3.92 17.36
C THR A 47 -14.13 3.20 16.01
N VAL A 48 -14.05 1.86 16.03
CA VAL A 48 -14.08 1.07 14.79
C VAL A 48 -15.46 1.18 14.11
N CYS A 49 -16.54 1.18 14.91
CA CYS A 49 -17.89 1.40 14.38
C CYS A 49 -18.01 2.75 13.65
N ARG A 50 -17.43 3.83 14.20
CA ARG A 50 -17.41 5.14 13.54
C ARG A 50 -16.60 5.13 12.22
N TRP A 51 -15.51 4.37 12.17
CA TRP A 51 -14.77 4.18 10.92
C TRP A 51 -15.62 3.44 9.88
N GLU A 52 -16.22 2.31 10.27
CA GLU A 52 -17.06 1.51 9.38
C GLU A 52 -18.32 2.25 8.89
N ASN A 53 -18.84 3.20 9.67
CA ASN A 53 -19.98 4.03 9.29
C ASN A 53 -19.57 5.29 8.52
N GLY A 54 -18.26 5.55 8.36
CA GLY A 54 -17.76 6.73 7.67
C GLY A 54 -17.98 8.05 8.40
N THR A 55 -18.36 8.01 9.70
CA THR A 55 -18.52 9.22 10.53
C THR A 55 -17.20 9.74 11.05
N GLN A 56 -16.15 8.92 11.01
CA GLN A 56 -14.77 9.27 11.35
C GLN A 56 -13.83 8.46 10.45
N SER A 57 -12.73 9.06 10.03
CA SER A 57 -11.66 8.35 9.32
C SER A 57 -10.60 7.86 10.30
N PRO A 58 -9.99 6.68 10.07
CA PRO A 58 -8.79 6.27 10.78
C PRO A 58 -7.64 7.27 10.54
N THR A 59 -6.75 7.44 11.52
CA THR A 59 -5.47 8.11 11.28
C THR A 59 -4.63 7.32 10.28
N ILE A 60 -3.64 7.95 9.67
CA ILE A 60 -2.77 7.27 8.70
C ILE A 60 -2.09 6.02 9.30
N ASN A 61 -1.65 6.11 10.56
CA ASN A 61 -1.02 4.98 11.24
C ASN A 61 -2.01 3.83 11.46
N ASN A 62 -3.24 4.14 11.89
CA ASN A 62 -4.29 3.13 12.07
C ASN A 62 -4.69 2.52 10.74
N PHE A 63 -4.73 3.32 9.68
CA PHE A 63 -5.05 2.88 8.34
C PHE A 63 -4.02 1.89 7.79
N LEU A 64 -2.72 2.19 7.94
CA LEU A 64 -1.63 1.27 7.58
C LEU A 64 -1.67 -0.03 8.40
N LEU A 65 -2.02 0.08 9.67
CA LEU A 65 -2.18 -1.06 10.55
C LEU A 65 -3.36 -1.96 10.15
N LEU A 66 -4.48 -1.36 9.74
CA LEU A 66 -5.64 -2.08 9.21
C LEU A 66 -5.29 -2.84 7.92
N ALA A 67 -4.56 -2.19 6.99
CA ALA A 67 -4.09 -2.84 5.78
C ALA A 67 -3.22 -4.07 6.09
N LYS A 68 -2.30 -3.93 7.05
CA LYS A 68 -1.44 -5.02 7.53
C LYS A 68 -2.24 -6.13 8.22
N TYR A 69 -3.23 -5.78 9.05
CA TYR A 69 -4.08 -6.76 9.76
C TYR A 69 -4.91 -7.61 8.79
N TYR A 70 -5.48 -6.97 7.78
CA TYR A 70 -6.30 -7.65 6.76
C TYR A 70 -5.48 -8.28 5.64
N ASP A 71 -4.16 -8.05 5.62
CA ASP A 71 -3.25 -8.49 4.54
C ASP A 71 -3.72 -7.99 3.16
N VAL A 72 -3.98 -6.71 3.08
CA VAL A 72 -4.44 -6.05 1.86
C VAL A 72 -3.55 -4.88 1.47
N ASP A 73 -3.53 -4.59 0.18
CA ASP A 73 -2.86 -3.41 -0.36
C ASP A 73 -3.53 -2.12 0.15
N VAL A 74 -2.72 -1.12 0.53
CA VAL A 74 -3.20 0.17 1.05
C VAL A 74 -4.08 0.90 0.04
N TYR A 75 -3.74 0.84 -1.25
CA TYR A 75 -4.54 1.47 -2.32
C TYR A 75 -5.87 0.76 -2.53
N TYR A 76 -5.91 -0.57 -2.34
CA TYR A 76 -7.14 -1.34 -2.32
C TYR A 76 -8.04 -0.93 -1.13
N LEU A 77 -7.46 -0.81 0.06
CA LEU A 77 -8.20 -0.38 1.25
C LEU A 77 -8.74 1.05 1.11
N CYS A 78 -8.02 1.94 0.40
CA CYS A 78 -8.48 3.30 0.05
C CYS A 78 -9.58 3.31 -1.03
N GLY A 79 -9.84 2.22 -1.73
CA GLY A 79 -10.71 2.22 -2.90
C GLY A 79 -10.11 2.88 -4.15
N LEU A 80 -8.80 3.11 -4.17
CA LEU A 80 -8.07 3.58 -5.36
C LEU A 80 -7.78 2.45 -6.35
N LYS A 81 -7.94 1.22 -5.91
CA LYS A 81 -7.70 0.00 -6.65
C LYS A 81 -8.89 -0.94 -6.45
N GLU A 82 -9.34 -1.60 -7.51
CA GLU A 82 -10.55 -2.44 -7.47
C GLU A 82 -10.27 -3.85 -6.91
N ASP A 83 -9.06 -4.32 -7.07
CA ASP A 83 -8.63 -5.63 -6.60
C ASP A 83 -7.50 -5.52 -5.56
N ASN A 84 -7.31 -6.57 -4.78
CA ASN A 84 -6.24 -6.68 -3.80
C ASN A 84 -4.94 -7.24 -4.42
N THR A 85 -4.76 -7.16 -5.73
CA THR A 85 -3.53 -7.63 -6.36
C THR A 85 -2.34 -6.84 -5.82
N PRO A 86 -1.31 -7.46 -5.24
CA PRO A 86 -0.14 -6.75 -4.77
C PRO A 86 0.47 -5.88 -5.87
N PHE A 87 0.95 -4.69 -5.51
CA PHE A 87 1.55 -3.76 -6.48
C PHE A 87 2.64 -4.43 -7.33
N LEU A 88 3.39 -5.35 -6.75
CA LEU A 88 4.40 -6.16 -7.44
C LEU A 88 3.80 -7.06 -8.55
N GLU A 89 2.56 -7.55 -8.38
CA GLU A 89 1.91 -8.34 -9.43
C GLU A 89 1.42 -7.48 -10.59
N ILE A 90 1.02 -6.23 -10.31
CA ILE A 90 0.67 -5.27 -11.36
C ILE A 90 1.90 -4.90 -12.18
N LEU A 91 3.02 -4.66 -11.53
CA LEU A 91 4.31 -4.48 -12.19
C LEU A 91 4.69 -5.70 -13.03
N ASN A 92 4.24 -6.91 -12.68
CA ASN A 92 4.53 -8.13 -13.43
C ASN A 92 3.69 -8.30 -14.70
N LYS A 93 2.51 -7.70 -14.77
CA LYS A 93 1.60 -7.82 -15.93
C LYS A 93 1.92 -6.85 -17.07
N ASN A 94 2.64 -5.77 -16.80
CA ASN A 94 3.01 -4.78 -17.80
C ASN A 94 4.45 -5.01 -18.27
N ASN A 95 4.72 -4.92 -19.57
CA ASN A 95 6.08 -5.08 -20.14
C ASN A 95 7.10 -4.07 -19.56
N GLU A 96 6.65 -2.91 -19.09
CA GLU A 96 7.46 -1.93 -18.36
C GLU A 96 8.02 -2.48 -17.05
N SER A 97 7.32 -3.44 -16.46
CA SER A 97 7.71 -4.12 -15.23
C SER A 97 9.00 -4.92 -15.35
N ASN A 98 9.28 -5.50 -16.52
CA ASN A 98 10.50 -6.27 -16.71
C ASN A 98 11.74 -5.39 -16.65
N HIS A 99 11.64 -4.15 -17.13
CA HIS A 99 12.71 -3.16 -17.05
C HIS A 99 12.95 -2.73 -15.60
N LEU A 100 11.90 -2.44 -14.84
CA LEU A 100 12.01 -2.07 -13.43
C LEU A 100 12.58 -3.21 -12.57
N LYS A 101 12.16 -4.46 -12.82
CA LYS A 101 12.70 -5.64 -12.13
C LYS A 101 14.18 -5.86 -12.44
N LYS A 102 14.55 -5.72 -13.71
CA LYS A 102 15.96 -5.80 -14.14
C LYS A 102 16.78 -4.75 -13.41
N LEU A 103 16.33 -3.50 -13.38
CA LEU A 103 16.94 -2.39 -12.66
C LEU A 103 17.10 -2.68 -11.16
N LEU A 104 16.02 -3.07 -10.49
CA LEU A 104 16.06 -3.36 -9.05
C LEU A 104 17.01 -4.50 -8.72
N LYS A 105 17.11 -5.51 -9.58
CA LYS A 105 18.04 -6.61 -9.44
C LYS A 105 19.49 -6.16 -9.65
N GLU A 106 19.76 -5.34 -10.67
CA GLU A 106 21.11 -4.85 -11.00
C GLU A 106 21.63 -3.88 -9.93
N ILE A 107 20.77 -3.01 -9.36
CA ILE A 107 21.15 -2.14 -8.23
C ILE A 107 21.11 -2.83 -6.87
N ASN A 108 20.88 -4.15 -6.86
CA ASN A 108 20.89 -5.01 -5.68
C ASN A 108 19.92 -4.54 -4.56
N ILE A 109 18.73 -4.09 -4.95
CA ILE A 109 17.66 -3.72 -4.01
C ILE A 109 16.76 -4.93 -3.77
N ASN A 110 16.70 -5.39 -2.52
CA ASN A 110 15.72 -6.38 -2.09
C ASN A 110 14.46 -5.67 -1.57
N LEU A 111 13.37 -5.78 -2.32
CA LEU A 111 12.09 -5.15 -1.96
C LEU A 111 11.45 -5.72 -0.68
N ASN A 112 11.85 -6.92 -0.27
CA ASN A 112 11.35 -7.54 0.96
C ASN A 112 12.09 -7.06 2.21
N GLU A 113 13.31 -6.51 2.04
CA GLU A 113 14.19 -6.05 3.11
C GLU A 113 14.72 -4.64 2.83
N LEU A 114 13.83 -3.72 2.45
CA LEU A 114 14.20 -2.34 2.14
C LEU A 114 14.90 -1.64 3.32
N LYS A 115 16.13 -1.21 3.09
CA LYS A 115 16.92 -0.41 4.02
C LYS A 115 16.84 1.08 3.65
N LEU A 116 17.13 1.96 4.60
CA LEU A 116 17.08 3.41 4.39
C LEU A 116 17.95 3.87 3.20
N LYS A 117 19.13 3.26 3.03
CA LYS A 117 20.02 3.51 1.88
C LYS A 117 19.41 3.13 0.52
N ASP A 118 18.51 2.14 0.50
CA ASP A 118 17.86 1.68 -0.72
C ASP A 118 16.75 2.65 -1.15
N LEU A 119 16.11 3.33 -0.20
CA LEU A 119 15.14 4.39 -0.47
C LEU A 119 15.75 5.58 -1.21
N GLU A 120 16.98 5.95 -0.90
CA GLU A 120 17.69 7.01 -1.63
C GLU A 120 18.00 6.61 -3.08
N LYS A 121 18.41 5.36 -3.30
CA LYS A 121 18.62 4.82 -4.65
C LYS A 121 17.30 4.79 -5.44
N ILE A 122 16.22 4.32 -4.83
CA ILE A 122 14.89 4.33 -5.46
C ILE A 122 14.45 5.75 -5.79
N LYS A 123 14.67 6.71 -4.90
CA LYS A 123 14.34 8.12 -5.13
C LYS A 123 15.11 8.70 -6.32
N LYS A 124 16.42 8.43 -6.42
CA LYS A 124 17.25 8.84 -7.57
C LYS A 124 16.76 8.19 -8.87
N MET A 125 16.39 6.90 -8.80
CA MET A 125 15.84 6.16 -9.94
C MET A 125 14.53 6.76 -10.43
N ILE A 126 13.60 7.05 -9.54
CA ILE A 126 12.31 7.67 -9.86
C ILE A 126 12.52 9.05 -10.50
N SER A 127 13.38 9.89 -9.92
CA SER A 127 13.69 11.21 -10.45
C SER A 127 14.29 11.13 -11.86
N PHE A 128 15.26 10.24 -12.07
CA PHE A 128 15.90 10.05 -13.36
C PHE A 128 14.91 9.61 -14.46
N PHE A 129 14.09 8.59 -14.17
CA PHE A 129 13.14 8.07 -15.16
C PHE A 129 11.91 8.97 -15.38
N SER A 130 11.57 9.80 -14.41
CA SER A 130 10.57 10.86 -14.60
C SER A 130 11.02 11.89 -15.65
N GLU A 131 12.33 12.12 -15.76
CA GLU A 131 12.90 13.12 -16.68
C GLU A 131 13.34 12.53 -18.02
N LYS A 132 13.88 11.33 -18.02
CA LYS A 132 14.64 10.75 -19.17
C LYS A 132 13.94 9.57 -19.85
N GLY A 133 12.90 8.98 -19.21
CA GLY A 133 12.23 7.77 -19.70
C GLY A 133 12.96 6.48 -19.32
N PHE A 134 12.21 5.37 -19.35
CA PHE A 134 12.71 4.04 -18.95
C PHE A 134 13.68 3.40 -19.95
N GLU A 135 13.73 3.89 -21.16
CA GLU A 135 14.71 3.45 -22.18
C GLU A 135 16.17 3.84 -21.83
N LYS A 136 16.36 4.71 -20.84
CA LYS A 136 17.68 5.19 -20.40
C LYS A 136 18.26 4.40 -19.22
N ILE A 137 17.93 3.10 -19.12
CA ILE A 137 18.40 2.23 -18.03
C ILE A 137 19.92 2.20 -17.95
N ASP A 138 20.60 2.03 -19.08
CA ASP A 138 22.07 1.93 -19.11
C ASP A 138 22.71 3.23 -18.62
N ALA A 139 22.20 4.39 -19.05
CA ALA A 139 22.68 5.69 -18.58
C ALA A 139 22.42 5.91 -17.08
N PHE A 140 21.35 5.34 -16.52
CA PHE A 140 21.11 5.39 -15.08
C PHE A 140 22.10 4.52 -14.30
N LEU A 141 22.41 3.33 -14.82
CA LEU A 141 23.38 2.42 -14.18
C LEU A 141 24.78 3.04 -14.14
N GLU A 142 25.21 3.72 -15.21
CA GLU A 142 26.48 4.46 -15.23
C GLU A 142 26.53 5.60 -14.20
N LEU A 143 25.40 6.15 -13.80
CA LEU A 143 25.33 7.25 -12.82
C LEU A 143 25.48 6.77 -11.36
N ILE A 144 25.13 5.51 -11.07
CA ILE A 144 25.08 4.98 -9.71
C ILE A 144 26.25 4.04 -9.35
N TYR A 145 27.04 3.63 -10.34
CA TYR A 145 28.26 2.84 -10.18
C TYR A 145 29.51 3.64 -10.53
#